data_4b3c0c44713d4785d3165c3ef0d5a769
#
_entry.id   4b3c0c44713d4785d3165c3ef0d5a769
#
_cell.length_a   1.000
_cell.length_b   1.000
_cell.length_c   1.000
_cell.angle_alpha   90.00
_cell.angle_beta   90.00
_cell.angle_gamma   90.00
#
_symmetry.space_group_name_H-M   'P 1'
#
loop_
_entity.id
_entity.type
_entity.pdbx_description
1 polymer ?
#
loop_
_entity_poly.entity_id
_entity_poly.type
_entity_poly.pdbx_seq_one_letter_code
_entity_poly.pdbx_strand_id
1 'polypeptide(L)'
;VYNKIDFGKVTALLEAGWNIEQVADEMGIKTDGLKEALSRHYKSKEKETKELQKKEQEETDAVFVCITTGQLRTIYEKAAAIGAKEAVKVFRQKQKEEYAGRADKRLRNTKLLLRNYHMLKDHARQSVFGRTQMEESALDILESMMSMYDNEVIIESIKRSATRTAVIVSHIETMFRLYYTYCDNSATRELDMRRYNTIWDAYMADTPLSVSEIAKKQHISKDSVYMDIRVSIEKLTSLIFGVDGLKVH
;
A
#
# COMPACT_ATOMS: atom_id res chain seq x y z
N VAL A 1 21.52 30.57 -4.51
CA VAL A 1 20.98 29.92 -5.72
C VAL A 1 22.20 29.56 -6.57
N TYR A 2 22.68 28.32 -6.47
CA TYR A 2 23.77 27.82 -7.33
C TYR A 2 23.13 27.47 -8.68
N ASN A 3 23.39 28.29 -9.71
CA ASN A 3 23.09 27.95 -11.09
C ASN A 3 23.86 26.67 -11.44
N LYS A 4 23.14 25.65 -11.87
CA LYS A 4 23.71 24.37 -12.31
C LYS A 4 24.52 24.66 -13.57
N ILE A 5 25.85 24.55 -13.51
CA ILE A 5 26.75 24.82 -14.64
C ILE A 5 26.45 23.82 -15.76
N ASP A 6 26.10 24.32 -16.92
CA ASP A 6 25.93 23.50 -18.13
C ASP A 6 27.31 23.24 -18.76
N PHE A 7 27.91 22.11 -18.39
CA PHE A 7 29.21 21.70 -18.88
C PHE A 7 29.23 21.43 -20.39
N GLY A 8 28.09 21.12 -21.02
CA GLY A 8 27.98 20.96 -22.47
C GLY A 8 28.18 22.31 -23.19
N LYS A 9 27.52 23.37 -22.70
CA LYS A 9 27.70 24.74 -23.22
C LYS A 9 29.12 25.27 -22.98
N VAL A 10 29.67 25.01 -21.77
CA VAL A 10 31.04 25.42 -21.43
C VAL A 10 32.07 24.77 -22.36
N THR A 11 31.96 23.45 -22.60
CA THR A 11 32.89 22.73 -23.51
C THR A 11 32.78 23.22 -24.95
N ALA A 12 31.56 23.45 -25.46
CA ALA A 12 31.35 23.96 -26.81
C ALA A 12 31.96 25.38 -27.02
N LEU A 13 31.86 26.25 -26.02
CA LEU A 13 32.47 27.61 -26.09
C LEU A 13 34.01 27.55 -26.07
N LEU A 14 34.59 26.66 -25.23
CA LEU A 14 36.05 26.46 -25.21
C LEU A 14 36.56 25.86 -26.52
N GLU A 15 35.87 24.93 -27.14
CA GLU A 15 36.17 24.35 -28.44
C GLU A 15 36.02 25.39 -29.58
N ALA A 16 35.14 26.36 -29.42
CA ALA A 16 34.99 27.50 -30.32
C ALA A 16 36.08 28.55 -30.16
N GLY A 17 37.08 28.33 -29.29
CA GLY A 17 38.25 29.19 -29.10
C GLY A 17 38.08 30.31 -28.08
N TRP A 18 37.00 30.27 -27.26
CA TRP A 18 36.81 31.22 -26.16
C TRP A 18 37.77 30.92 -25.03
N ASN A 19 38.31 31.95 -24.38
CA ASN A 19 39.13 31.75 -23.17
C ASN A 19 38.20 31.56 -21.94
N ILE A 20 38.77 31.01 -20.85
CA ILE A 20 38.00 30.67 -19.63
C ILE A 20 37.35 31.91 -18.99
N GLU A 21 37.96 33.10 -19.13
CA GLU A 21 37.43 34.35 -18.60
C GLU A 21 36.18 34.79 -19.37
N GLN A 22 36.20 34.69 -20.68
CA GLN A 22 35.06 34.99 -21.55
C GLN A 22 33.91 34.03 -21.33
N VAL A 23 34.21 32.75 -21.13
CA VAL A 23 33.19 31.72 -20.81
C VAL A 23 32.58 31.95 -19.42
N ALA A 24 33.41 32.38 -18.46
CA ALA A 24 32.93 32.68 -17.10
C ALA A 24 31.99 33.90 -17.10
N ASP A 25 32.32 34.93 -17.84
CA ASP A 25 31.49 36.14 -18.01
C ASP A 25 30.16 35.80 -18.70
N GLU A 26 30.16 35.02 -19.78
CA GLU A 26 28.97 34.59 -20.51
C GLU A 26 28.03 33.71 -19.63
N MET A 27 28.62 32.92 -18.77
CA MET A 27 27.86 32.04 -17.82
C MET A 27 27.48 32.75 -16.54
N GLY A 28 27.93 33.98 -16.30
CA GLY A 28 27.67 34.73 -15.07
C GLY A 28 28.31 34.12 -13.83
N ILE A 29 29.46 33.46 -13.97
CA ILE A 29 30.14 32.70 -12.90
C ILE A 29 31.54 33.31 -12.70
N LYS A 30 32.03 33.28 -11.46
CA LYS A 30 33.42 33.70 -11.18
C LYS A 30 34.42 32.74 -11.85
N THR A 31 35.48 33.30 -12.48
CA THR A 31 36.50 32.56 -13.24
C THR A 31 37.12 31.41 -12.43
N ASP A 32 37.43 31.64 -11.15
CA ASP A 32 38.01 30.61 -10.25
C ASP A 32 37.00 29.49 -9.97
N GLY A 33 35.72 29.83 -9.79
CA GLY A 33 34.66 28.85 -9.60
C GLY A 33 34.44 27.94 -10.81
N LEU A 34 34.56 28.53 -12.04
CA LEU A 34 34.46 27.76 -13.27
C LEU A 34 35.66 26.83 -13.46
N LYS A 35 36.90 27.29 -13.17
CA LYS A 35 38.11 26.47 -13.22
C LYS A 35 38.03 25.25 -12.28
N GLU A 36 37.57 25.50 -11.06
CA GLU A 36 37.41 24.40 -10.06
C GLU A 36 36.31 23.39 -10.48
N ALA A 37 35.19 23.89 -11.00
CA ALA A 37 34.10 23.04 -11.50
C ALA A 37 34.52 22.18 -12.69
N LEU A 38 35.25 22.76 -13.64
CA LEU A 38 35.86 22.06 -14.79
C LEU A 38 36.83 20.98 -14.33
N SER A 39 37.73 21.30 -13.39
CA SER A 39 38.70 20.33 -12.85
C SER A 39 38.00 19.12 -12.22
N ARG A 40 36.90 19.35 -11.45
CA ARG A 40 36.10 18.26 -10.87
C ARG A 40 35.38 17.45 -11.95
N HIS A 41 34.83 18.12 -12.96
CA HIS A 41 34.12 17.44 -14.05
C HIS A 41 35.05 16.54 -14.87
N TYR A 42 36.25 17.04 -15.26
CA TYR A 42 37.23 16.23 -15.98
C TYR A 42 37.77 15.07 -15.15
N LYS A 43 38.03 15.25 -13.84
CA LYS A 43 38.43 14.16 -12.94
C LYS A 43 37.33 13.09 -12.77
N SER A 44 36.07 13.49 -12.78
CA SER A 44 34.95 12.54 -12.75
C SER A 44 34.87 11.72 -14.02
N LYS A 45 34.96 12.38 -15.20
CA LYS A 45 34.98 11.70 -16.52
C LYS A 45 36.17 10.75 -16.66
N GLU A 46 37.36 11.16 -16.20
CA GLU A 46 38.54 10.30 -16.24
C GLU A 46 38.39 9.06 -15.36
N LYS A 47 37.70 9.17 -14.20
CA LYS A 47 37.36 8.02 -13.37
C LYS A 47 36.37 7.09 -14.07
N GLU A 48 35.30 7.62 -14.66
CA GLU A 48 34.33 6.84 -15.41
C GLU A 48 34.96 6.11 -16.60
N THR A 49 35.87 6.78 -17.32
CA THR A 49 36.59 6.16 -18.45
C THR A 49 37.53 5.03 -17.99
N LYS A 50 38.21 5.22 -16.85
CA LYS A 50 39.09 4.18 -16.26
C LYS A 50 38.28 2.98 -15.73
N GLU A 51 37.09 3.22 -15.18
CA GLU A 51 36.20 2.15 -14.73
C GLU A 51 35.58 1.38 -15.90
N LEU A 52 35.23 2.06 -17.01
CA LEU A 52 34.80 1.44 -18.25
C LEU A 52 35.90 0.60 -18.90
N GLN A 53 37.13 1.13 -19.02
CA GLN A 53 38.28 0.39 -19.53
C GLN A 53 38.64 -0.82 -18.66
N LYS A 54 38.47 -0.71 -17.34
CA LYS A 54 38.68 -1.85 -16.43
C LYS A 54 37.63 -2.94 -16.62
N LYS A 55 36.35 -2.57 -16.86
CA LYS A 55 35.28 -3.51 -17.19
C LYS A 55 35.50 -4.17 -18.54
N GLU A 56 35.95 -3.41 -19.57
CA GLU A 56 36.28 -3.97 -20.87
C GLU A 56 37.50 -4.90 -20.82
N GLN A 57 38.49 -4.65 -19.94
CA GLN A 57 39.60 -5.56 -19.73
C GLN A 57 39.20 -6.83 -18.94
N GLU A 58 38.30 -6.72 -17.98
CA GLU A 58 37.73 -7.89 -17.29
C GLU A 58 36.87 -8.75 -18.21
N GLU A 59 36.20 -8.18 -19.23
CA GLU A 59 35.49 -8.95 -20.28
C GLU A 59 36.42 -9.62 -21.28
N THR A 60 37.65 -9.11 -21.52
CA THR A 60 38.62 -9.72 -22.45
C THR A 60 39.43 -10.89 -21.86
N ASP A 61 39.41 -11.10 -20.55
CA ASP A 61 39.91 -12.30 -19.89
C ASP A 61 38.94 -13.50 -19.99
N ALA A 62 38.13 -13.53 -21.05
CA ALA A 62 37.21 -14.63 -21.33
C ALA A 62 37.99 -15.95 -21.53
N VAL A 63 37.94 -16.81 -20.55
CA VAL A 63 38.40 -18.20 -20.67
C VAL A 63 37.52 -18.89 -21.72
N PHE A 64 38.07 -19.14 -22.92
CA PHE A 64 37.37 -19.88 -23.93
C PHE A 64 37.24 -21.35 -23.47
N VAL A 65 36.06 -21.72 -23.01
CA VAL A 65 35.71 -23.10 -22.70
C VAL A 65 35.05 -23.73 -23.90
N CYS A 66 35.69 -24.71 -24.50
CA CYS A 66 35.10 -25.53 -25.57
C CYS A 66 34.01 -26.40 -24.97
N ILE A 67 32.76 -26.06 -25.20
CA ILE A 67 31.61 -26.89 -24.83
C ILE A 67 30.95 -27.49 -26.06
N THR A 68 30.52 -28.73 -25.97
CA THR A 68 29.74 -29.37 -27.02
C THR A 68 28.34 -28.80 -27.11
N THR A 69 27.71 -28.87 -28.28
CA THR A 69 26.33 -28.42 -28.49
C THR A 69 25.32 -29.03 -27.48
N GLY A 70 25.58 -30.31 -27.11
CA GLY A 70 24.77 -30.99 -26.08
C GLY A 70 24.95 -30.41 -24.68
N GLN A 71 26.18 -30.06 -24.29
CA GLN A 71 26.46 -29.42 -23.01
C GLN A 71 25.87 -28.03 -22.97
N LEU A 72 25.97 -27.24 -24.06
CA LEU A 72 25.37 -25.94 -24.17
C LEU A 72 23.85 -26.00 -23.98
N ARG A 73 23.18 -26.94 -24.68
CA ARG A 73 21.73 -27.15 -24.52
C ARG A 73 21.36 -27.49 -23.08
N THR A 74 22.12 -28.38 -22.42
CA THR A 74 21.86 -28.72 -21.01
C THR A 74 22.01 -27.52 -20.07
N ILE A 75 22.99 -26.64 -20.34
CA ILE A 75 23.17 -25.39 -19.56
C ILE A 75 21.97 -24.49 -19.76
N TYR A 76 21.49 -24.28 -20.99
CA TYR A 76 20.31 -23.46 -21.25
C TYR A 76 19.05 -24.03 -20.60
N GLU A 77 18.82 -25.32 -20.67
CA GLU A 77 17.69 -26.00 -20.05
C GLU A 77 17.71 -25.82 -18.51
N LYS A 78 18.88 -26.00 -17.89
CA LYS A 78 19.05 -25.77 -16.44
C LYS A 78 18.86 -24.30 -16.06
N ALA A 79 19.45 -23.38 -16.83
CA ALA A 79 19.30 -21.93 -16.58
C ALA A 79 17.85 -21.51 -16.73
N ALA A 80 17.14 -21.98 -17.76
CA ALA A 80 15.72 -21.71 -17.95
C ALA A 80 14.86 -22.28 -16.79
N ALA A 81 15.15 -23.48 -16.33
CA ALA A 81 14.44 -24.11 -15.22
C ALA A 81 14.66 -23.35 -13.89
N ILE A 82 15.90 -22.91 -13.63
CA ILE A 82 16.23 -22.10 -12.45
C ILE A 82 15.54 -20.74 -12.54
N GLY A 83 15.62 -20.08 -13.70
CA GLY A 83 14.98 -18.78 -13.94
C GLY A 83 13.44 -18.85 -13.78
N ALA A 84 12.80 -19.89 -14.32
CA ALA A 84 11.37 -20.11 -14.16
C ALA A 84 10.99 -20.34 -12.68
N LYS A 85 11.78 -21.15 -11.96
CA LYS A 85 11.57 -21.40 -10.52
C LYS A 85 11.66 -20.12 -9.69
N GLU A 86 12.68 -19.29 -9.93
CA GLU A 86 12.87 -18.04 -9.21
C GLU A 86 11.79 -17.00 -9.57
N ALA A 87 11.40 -16.92 -10.84
CA ALA A 87 10.30 -16.06 -11.29
C ALA A 87 8.98 -16.41 -10.58
N VAL A 88 8.64 -17.71 -10.50
CA VAL A 88 7.44 -18.17 -9.77
C VAL A 88 7.53 -17.83 -8.28
N LYS A 89 8.71 -17.99 -7.67
CA LYS A 89 8.93 -17.66 -6.26
C LYS A 89 8.74 -16.16 -5.99
N VAL A 90 9.37 -15.32 -6.81
CA VAL A 90 9.23 -13.85 -6.72
C VAL A 90 7.78 -13.42 -6.95
N PHE A 91 7.10 -14.00 -7.95
CA PHE A 91 5.69 -13.71 -8.20
C PHE A 91 4.80 -14.08 -7.01
N ARG A 92 4.97 -15.28 -6.44
CA ARG A 92 4.24 -15.72 -5.24
C ARG A 92 4.51 -14.82 -4.03
N GLN A 93 5.75 -14.37 -3.86
CA GLN A 93 6.12 -13.48 -2.77
C GLN A 93 5.45 -12.11 -2.93
N LYS A 94 5.52 -11.49 -4.12
CA LYS A 94 4.81 -10.24 -4.43
C LYS A 94 3.30 -10.36 -4.21
N GLN A 95 2.72 -11.46 -4.68
CA GLN A 95 1.29 -11.73 -4.50
C GLN A 95 0.90 -11.79 -3.02
N LYS A 96 1.72 -12.49 -2.18
CA LYS A 96 1.50 -12.53 -0.73
C LYS A 96 1.59 -11.15 -0.08
N GLU A 97 2.57 -10.33 -0.47
CA GLU A 97 2.76 -8.98 0.04
C GLU A 97 1.59 -8.05 -0.32
N GLU A 98 1.09 -8.14 -1.56
CA GLU A 98 -0.08 -7.40 -2.02
C GLU A 98 -1.35 -7.83 -1.28
N TYR A 99 -1.56 -9.13 -1.06
CA TYR A 99 -2.70 -9.64 -0.28
C TYR A 99 -2.63 -9.18 1.18
N ALA A 100 -1.45 -9.27 1.80
CA ALA A 100 -1.25 -8.81 3.18
C ALA A 100 -1.52 -7.30 3.30
N GLY A 101 -1.00 -6.50 2.38
CA GLY A 101 -1.22 -5.06 2.34
C GLY A 101 -2.70 -4.69 2.17
N ARG A 102 -3.44 -5.39 1.31
CA ARG A 102 -4.89 -5.19 1.14
C ARG A 102 -5.68 -5.58 2.39
N ALA A 103 -5.34 -6.70 3.02
CA ALA A 103 -6.00 -7.16 4.24
C ALA A 103 -5.81 -6.16 5.38
N ASP A 104 -4.60 -5.63 5.57
CA ASP A 104 -4.31 -4.65 6.63
C ASP A 104 -5.03 -3.30 6.38
N LYS A 105 -5.17 -2.88 5.11
CA LYS A 105 -5.93 -1.69 4.73
C LYS A 105 -7.44 -1.86 4.98
N ARG A 106 -8.01 -3.00 4.61
CA ARG A 106 -9.43 -3.34 4.88
C ARG A 106 -9.73 -3.41 6.37
N LEU A 107 -8.82 -3.97 7.16
CA LEU A 107 -8.94 -4.00 8.62
C LEU A 107 -8.99 -2.59 9.23
N ARG A 108 -8.12 -1.68 8.79
CA ARG A 108 -8.13 -0.28 9.20
C ARG A 108 -9.41 0.43 8.79
N ASN A 109 -9.89 0.19 7.58
CA ASN A 109 -11.13 0.76 7.06
C ASN A 109 -12.35 0.26 7.84
N THR A 110 -12.43 -1.04 8.18
CA THR A 110 -13.48 -1.58 9.06
C THR A 110 -13.51 -0.83 10.39
N LYS A 111 -12.36 -0.71 11.04
CA LYS A 111 -12.24 0.01 12.31
C LYS A 111 -12.63 1.47 12.21
N LEU A 112 -12.30 2.13 11.10
CA LEU A 112 -12.68 3.51 10.82
C LEU A 112 -14.19 3.64 10.64
N LEU A 113 -14.82 2.77 9.87
CA LEU A 113 -16.27 2.74 9.67
C LEU A 113 -17.01 2.52 10.98
N LEU A 114 -16.58 1.56 11.79
CA LEU A 114 -17.22 1.28 13.08
C LEU A 114 -17.10 2.45 14.07
N ARG A 115 -15.94 3.10 14.14
CA ARG A 115 -15.74 4.28 15.00
C ARG A 115 -16.63 5.45 14.61
N ASN A 116 -16.96 5.58 13.35
CA ASN A 116 -17.80 6.65 12.83
C ASN A 116 -19.26 6.23 12.59
N TYR A 117 -19.64 5.01 13.03
CA TYR A 117 -20.95 4.44 12.72
C TYR A 117 -22.11 5.36 13.12
N HIS A 118 -22.13 5.87 14.34
CA HIS A 118 -23.23 6.75 14.82
C HIS A 118 -23.33 8.02 13.98
N MET A 119 -22.21 8.67 13.71
CA MET A 119 -22.18 9.87 12.86
C MET A 119 -22.67 9.57 11.43
N LEU A 120 -22.28 8.44 10.85
CA LEU A 120 -22.77 8.01 9.54
C LEU A 120 -24.27 7.68 9.59
N LYS A 121 -24.75 7.04 10.65
CA LYS A 121 -26.17 6.73 10.86
C LYS A 121 -27.03 7.99 10.96
N ASP A 122 -26.59 8.99 11.71
CA ASP A 122 -27.29 10.26 11.82
C ASP A 122 -27.33 11.01 10.49
N HIS A 123 -26.23 11.00 9.74
CA HIS A 123 -26.19 11.57 8.39
C HIS A 123 -27.10 10.83 7.40
N ALA A 124 -27.15 9.49 7.49
CA ALA A 124 -28.03 8.66 6.66
C ALA A 124 -29.52 8.94 6.91
N ARG A 125 -29.91 9.26 8.16
CA ARG A 125 -31.31 9.61 8.50
C ARG A 125 -31.83 10.85 7.81
N GLN A 126 -30.93 11.73 7.37
CA GLN A 126 -31.29 12.96 6.63
C GLN A 126 -31.58 12.67 5.14
N SER A 127 -31.30 11.45 4.66
CA SER A 127 -31.62 11.08 3.27
C SER A 127 -33.08 10.68 3.13
N VAL A 128 -33.77 11.31 2.19
CA VAL A 128 -35.09 10.85 1.73
C VAL A 128 -34.85 9.60 0.87
N PHE A 129 -35.03 8.44 1.45
CA PHE A 129 -34.66 7.16 0.82
C PHE A 129 -35.79 6.62 -0.05
N GLY A 130 -35.65 6.77 -1.36
CA GLY A 130 -36.37 5.93 -2.31
C GLY A 130 -35.56 4.62 -2.54
N ARG A 131 -35.99 3.53 -1.93
CA ARG A 131 -35.33 2.20 -1.98
C ARG A 131 -35.11 1.63 -3.39
N THR A 132 -35.67 2.24 -4.40
CA THR A 132 -35.77 1.75 -5.78
C THR A 132 -34.74 2.33 -6.76
N GLN A 133 -33.81 3.18 -6.33
CA GLN A 133 -32.93 3.92 -7.26
C GLN A 133 -31.42 3.67 -7.07
N MET A 134 -31.02 2.65 -6.35
CA MET A 134 -29.57 2.41 -6.18
C MET A 134 -29.13 1.20 -7.00
N GLU A 135 -28.41 1.50 -8.08
CA GLU A 135 -27.71 0.52 -8.91
C GLU A 135 -26.36 0.10 -8.30
N GLU A 136 -25.76 0.94 -7.44
CA GLU A 136 -24.45 0.67 -6.82
C GLU A 136 -24.61 -0.13 -5.52
N SER A 137 -23.87 -1.23 -5.40
CA SER A 137 -23.78 -1.98 -4.14
C SER A 137 -22.88 -1.25 -3.12
N ALA A 138 -23.05 -1.53 -1.82
CA ALA A 138 -22.19 -0.97 -0.78
C ALA A 138 -20.72 -1.35 -0.99
N LEU A 139 -20.48 -2.56 -1.50
CA LEU A 139 -19.12 -3.05 -1.79
C LEU A 139 -18.49 -2.23 -2.93
N ASP A 140 -19.22 -1.98 -4.01
CA ASP A 140 -18.74 -1.18 -5.14
C ASP A 140 -18.40 0.25 -4.71
N ILE A 141 -19.23 0.85 -3.84
CA ILE A 141 -18.98 2.18 -3.27
C ILE A 141 -17.69 2.18 -2.45
N LEU A 142 -17.50 1.20 -1.57
CA LEU A 142 -16.31 1.09 -0.71
C LEU A 142 -15.06 0.82 -1.54
N GLU A 143 -15.12 -0.07 -2.54
CA GLU A 143 -13.99 -0.37 -3.43
C GLU A 143 -13.61 0.82 -4.31
N SER A 144 -14.60 1.53 -4.86
CA SER A 144 -14.37 2.76 -5.61
C SER A 144 -13.68 3.83 -4.77
N MET A 145 -14.11 4.03 -3.52
CA MET A 145 -13.46 4.96 -2.61
C MET A 145 -12.03 4.53 -2.26
N MET A 146 -11.80 3.25 -2.00
CA MET A 146 -10.48 2.71 -1.73
C MET A 146 -9.53 2.87 -2.92
N SER A 147 -10.03 2.70 -4.14
CA SER A 147 -9.27 2.93 -5.38
C SER A 147 -8.88 4.39 -5.55
N MET A 148 -9.77 5.33 -5.23
CA MET A 148 -9.54 6.78 -5.40
C MET A 148 -8.60 7.38 -4.35
N TYR A 149 -8.53 6.78 -3.15
CA TYR A 149 -7.83 7.36 -1.99
C TYR A 149 -6.75 6.43 -1.42
N ASP A 150 -5.95 5.84 -2.27
CA ASP A 150 -4.81 4.96 -1.89
C ASP A 150 -5.23 3.83 -0.93
N ASN A 151 -6.39 3.22 -1.23
CA ASN A 151 -7.02 2.14 -0.45
C ASN A 151 -7.48 2.55 0.97
N GLU A 152 -7.71 3.82 1.22
CA GLU A 152 -8.31 4.32 2.45
C GLU A 152 -9.73 4.83 2.20
N VAL A 153 -10.64 4.52 3.12
CA VAL A 153 -11.99 5.07 3.12
C VAL A 153 -11.96 6.41 3.83
N ILE A 154 -12.35 7.47 3.13
CA ILE A 154 -12.43 8.81 3.70
C ILE A 154 -13.87 9.08 4.12
N ILE A 155 -14.07 9.28 5.43
CA ILE A 155 -15.41 9.48 6.00
C ILE A 155 -16.11 10.71 5.41
N GLU A 156 -15.38 11.79 5.13
CA GLU A 156 -15.89 12.98 4.47
C GLU A 156 -16.39 12.69 3.05
N SER A 157 -15.75 11.75 2.35
CA SER A 157 -16.20 11.33 1.02
C SER A 157 -17.50 10.54 1.06
N ILE A 158 -17.70 9.72 2.09
CA ILE A 158 -18.98 9.04 2.35
C ILE A 158 -20.08 10.07 2.59
N LYS A 159 -19.83 11.06 3.43
CA LYS A 159 -20.79 12.10 3.83
C LYS A 159 -21.19 13.07 2.71
N ARG A 160 -20.47 13.11 1.59
CA ARG A 160 -20.85 13.92 0.42
C ARG A 160 -22.21 13.52 -0.18
N SER A 161 -22.65 12.28 0.07
CA SER A 161 -23.94 11.79 -0.38
C SER A 161 -24.64 11.05 0.74
N ALA A 162 -25.76 11.61 1.23
CA ALA A 162 -26.58 10.97 2.24
C ALA A 162 -27.09 9.60 1.79
N THR A 163 -27.33 9.43 0.49
CA THR A 163 -27.76 8.16 -0.12
C THR A 163 -26.65 7.12 -0.04
N ARG A 164 -25.42 7.45 -0.42
CA ARG A 164 -24.27 6.54 -0.28
C ARG A 164 -24.02 6.17 1.18
N THR A 165 -24.13 7.15 2.07
CA THR A 165 -24.01 6.92 3.53
C THR A 165 -25.05 5.90 4.00
N ALA A 166 -26.31 6.04 3.56
CA ALA A 166 -27.39 5.15 3.98
C ALA A 166 -27.15 3.70 3.46
N VAL A 167 -26.62 3.52 2.25
CA VAL A 167 -26.24 2.19 1.75
C VAL A 167 -25.13 1.57 2.58
N ILE A 168 -24.09 2.31 2.89
CA ILE A 168 -22.96 1.82 3.70
C ILE A 168 -23.43 1.46 5.11
N VAL A 169 -24.25 2.31 5.75
CA VAL A 169 -24.81 2.03 7.08
C VAL A 169 -25.67 0.76 7.06
N SER A 170 -26.59 0.65 6.08
CA SER A 170 -27.43 -0.54 5.92
C SER A 170 -26.60 -1.80 5.69
N HIS A 171 -25.51 -1.71 4.93
CA HIS A 171 -24.58 -2.83 4.72
C HIS A 171 -23.90 -3.23 6.02
N ILE A 172 -23.35 -2.27 6.79
CA ILE A 172 -22.72 -2.53 8.09
C ILE A 172 -23.72 -3.23 9.03
N GLU A 173 -24.94 -2.71 9.17
CA GLU A 173 -25.98 -3.31 10.01
C GLU A 173 -26.35 -4.72 9.55
N THR A 174 -26.37 -4.98 8.26
CA THR A 174 -26.62 -6.31 7.69
C THR A 174 -25.48 -7.27 8.02
N MET A 175 -24.22 -6.83 7.92
CA MET A 175 -23.06 -7.65 8.27
C MET A 175 -23.01 -7.94 9.77
N PHE A 176 -23.43 -7.01 10.62
CA PHE A 176 -23.56 -7.28 12.06
C PHE A 176 -24.65 -8.32 12.36
N ARG A 177 -25.79 -8.28 11.68
CA ARG A 177 -26.83 -9.33 11.83
C ARG A 177 -26.32 -10.69 11.39
N LEU A 178 -25.58 -10.73 10.29
CA LEU A 178 -24.95 -11.95 9.80
C LEU A 178 -23.91 -12.48 10.80
N TYR A 179 -23.09 -11.58 11.37
CA TYR A 179 -22.11 -11.93 12.39
C TYR A 179 -22.77 -12.49 13.64
N TYR A 180 -23.89 -11.92 14.10
CA TYR A 180 -24.70 -12.46 15.19
C TYR A 180 -25.11 -13.91 14.90
N THR A 181 -25.66 -14.15 13.71
CA THR A 181 -26.09 -15.50 13.30
C THR A 181 -24.95 -16.51 13.32
N TYR A 182 -23.76 -16.10 12.88
CA TYR A 182 -22.56 -16.95 12.97
C TYR A 182 -22.16 -17.25 14.41
N CYS A 183 -22.18 -16.26 15.28
CA CYS A 183 -21.83 -16.43 16.69
C CYS A 183 -22.85 -17.34 17.42
N ASP A 184 -24.13 -17.18 17.13
CA ASP A 184 -25.21 -17.95 17.75
C ASP A 184 -25.20 -19.42 17.34
N ASN A 185 -24.78 -19.72 16.10
CA ASN A 185 -24.66 -21.07 15.56
C ASN A 185 -23.25 -21.68 15.70
N SER A 186 -22.33 -21.02 16.38
CA SER A 186 -20.96 -21.48 16.54
C SER A 186 -20.85 -22.66 17.52
N ALA A 187 -19.90 -23.57 17.28
CA ALA A 187 -19.53 -24.62 18.23
C ALA A 187 -19.00 -24.04 19.57
N THR A 188 -18.45 -22.81 19.53
CA THR A 188 -17.98 -22.06 20.70
C THR A 188 -18.90 -20.87 20.99
N ARG A 189 -20.20 -21.11 20.96
CA ARG A 189 -21.26 -20.10 21.06
C ARG A 189 -21.05 -19.08 22.19
N GLU A 190 -20.75 -19.54 23.39
CA GLU A 190 -20.56 -18.64 24.55
C GLU A 190 -19.44 -17.64 24.33
N LEU A 191 -18.30 -18.10 23.81
CA LEU A 191 -17.14 -17.26 23.52
C LEU A 191 -17.42 -16.30 22.35
N ASP A 192 -18.04 -16.79 21.27
CA ASP A 192 -18.31 -16.01 20.10
C ASP A 192 -19.42 -14.98 20.32
N MET A 193 -20.46 -15.34 21.12
CA MET A 193 -21.48 -14.37 21.56
C MET A 193 -20.90 -13.31 22.50
N ARG A 194 -19.96 -13.67 23.38
CA ARG A 194 -19.23 -12.67 24.18
C ARG A 194 -18.49 -11.67 23.29
N ARG A 195 -17.77 -12.15 22.26
CA ARG A 195 -17.08 -11.32 21.27
C ARG A 195 -18.04 -10.42 20.51
N TYR A 196 -19.18 -10.98 20.07
CA TYR A 196 -20.24 -10.20 19.43
C TYR A 196 -20.75 -9.07 20.35
N ASN A 197 -21.09 -9.41 21.60
CA ASN A 197 -21.57 -8.41 22.57
C ASN A 197 -20.51 -7.35 22.85
N THR A 198 -19.24 -7.73 22.92
CA THR A 198 -18.11 -6.80 23.10
C THR A 198 -18.03 -5.78 21.97
N ILE A 199 -18.08 -6.22 20.71
CA ILE A 199 -17.97 -5.31 19.55
C ILE A 199 -19.25 -4.46 19.39
N TRP A 200 -20.41 -5.03 19.72
CA TRP A 200 -21.68 -4.32 19.73
C TRP A 200 -21.67 -3.18 20.74
N ASP A 201 -21.34 -3.48 22.00
CA ASP A 201 -21.27 -2.50 23.08
C ASP A 201 -20.25 -1.40 22.82
N ALA A 202 -19.15 -1.74 22.16
CA ALA A 202 -18.09 -0.78 21.85
C ALA A 202 -18.45 0.21 20.71
N TYR A 203 -19.27 -0.21 19.73
CA TYR A 203 -19.44 0.57 18.50
C TYR A 203 -20.89 0.75 18.04
N MET A 204 -21.79 -0.19 18.32
CA MET A 204 -23.14 -0.23 17.74
C MET A 204 -24.24 0.18 18.72
N ALA A 205 -24.03 0.02 20.02
CA ALA A 205 -24.98 0.41 21.05
C ALA A 205 -25.28 1.89 21.00
N ASP A 206 -26.50 2.32 21.28
CA ASP A 206 -26.90 3.74 21.27
C ASP A 206 -26.00 4.60 22.16
N THR A 207 -25.48 4.03 23.24
CA THR A 207 -24.43 4.63 24.07
C THR A 207 -23.23 3.67 24.09
N PRO A 208 -22.20 3.91 23.25
CA PRO A 208 -21.00 3.07 23.22
C PRO A 208 -20.30 3.03 24.58
N LEU A 209 -19.93 1.84 25.01
CA LEU A 209 -19.25 1.62 26.28
C LEU A 209 -17.73 1.65 26.11
N SER A 210 -17.05 2.17 27.12
CA SER A 210 -15.59 2.09 27.22
C SER A 210 -15.13 0.64 27.50
N VAL A 211 -13.87 0.36 27.18
CA VAL A 211 -13.25 -0.94 27.47
C VAL A 211 -13.39 -1.34 28.95
N SER A 212 -13.30 -0.35 29.86
CA SER A 212 -13.44 -0.57 31.30
C SER A 212 -14.85 -0.96 31.71
N GLU A 213 -15.87 -0.37 31.09
CA GLU A 213 -17.28 -0.67 31.33
C GLU A 213 -17.65 -2.04 30.76
N ILE A 214 -17.18 -2.38 29.55
CA ILE A 214 -17.37 -3.69 28.94
C ILE A 214 -16.72 -4.78 29.81
N ALA A 215 -15.49 -4.56 30.26
CA ALA A 215 -14.79 -5.48 31.14
C ALA A 215 -15.57 -5.78 32.44
N LYS A 216 -16.14 -4.74 33.04
CA LYS A 216 -17.00 -4.88 34.24
C LYS A 216 -18.31 -5.59 33.90
N LYS A 217 -18.98 -5.22 32.80
CA LYS A 217 -20.26 -5.80 32.36
C LYS A 217 -20.15 -7.30 32.07
N GLN A 218 -19.05 -7.73 31.50
CA GLN A 218 -18.84 -9.12 31.08
C GLN A 218 -17.97 -9.93 32.06
N HIS A 219 -17.53 -9.32 33.16
CA HIS A 219 -16.66 -9.94 34.17
C HIS A 219 -15.36 -10.52 33.61
N ILE A 220 -14.71 -9.79 32.70
CA ILE A 220 -13.43 -10.18 32.07
C ILE A 220 -12.37 -9.08 32.23
N SER A 221 -11.11 -9.43 31.92
CA SER A 221 -10.02 -8.45 31.94
C SER A 221 -10.13 -7.49 30.75
N LYS A 222 -9.54 -6.29 30.88
CA LYS A 222 -9.43 -5.32 29.78
C LYS A 222 -8.68 -5.91 28.57
N ASP A 223 -7.67 -6.73 28.82
CA ASP A 223 -6.90 -7.38 27.76
C ASP A 223 -7.78 -8.37 26.98
N SER A 224 -8.68 -9.09 27.67
CA SER A 224 -9.68 -9.94 27.02
C SER A 224 -10.62 -9.14 26.14
N VAL A 225 -11.07 -7.95 26.59
CA VAL A 225 -11.91 -7.04 25.77
C VAL A 225 -11.16 -6.59 24.50
N TYR A 226 -9.89 -6.19 24.62
CA TYR A 226 -9.08 -5.81 23.43
C TYR A 226 -8.92 -6.97 22.46
N MET A 227 -8.68 -8.18 22.96
CA MET A 227 -8.60 -9.38 22.13
C MET A 227 -9.93 -9.69 21.44
N ASP A 228 -11.06 -9.63 22.17
CA ASP A 228 -12.38 -9.87 21.63
C ASP A 228 -12.75 -8.83 20.55
N ILE A 229 -12.44 -7.55 20.77
CA ILE A 229 -12.60 -6.48 19.75
C ILE A 229 -11.77 -6.79 18.51
N ARG A 230 -10.50 -7.16 18.68
CA ARG A 230 -9.61 -7.46 17.55
C ARG A 230 -10.14 -8.62 16.70
N VAL A 231 -10.48 -9.74 17.34
CA VAL A 231 -11.02 -10.92 16.64
C VAL A 231 -12.34 -10.58 15.92
N SER A 232 -13.22 -9.82 16.58
CA SER A 232 -14.49 -9.40 15.98
C SER A 232 -14.30 -8.48 14.79
N ILE A 233 -13.36 -7.52 14.83
CA ILE A 233 -13.03 -6.66 13.70
C ILE A 233 -12.49 -7.49 12.54
N GLU A 234 -11.63 -8.47 12.78
CA GLU A 234 -11.11 -9.37 11.72
C GLU A 234 -12.25 -10.12 11.02
N LYS A 235 -13.21 -10.66 11.79
CA LYS A 235 -14.40 -11.34 11.24
C LYS A 235 -15.31 -10.39 10.45
N LEU A 236 -15.61 -9.22 11.02
CA LEU A 236 -16.43 -8.21 10.37
C LEU A 236 -15.77 -7.67 9.09
N THR A 237 -14.44 -7.54 9.06
CA THR A 237 -13.71 -7.15 7.85
C THR A 237 -13.98 -8.12 6.70
N SER A 238 -13.98 -9.42 7.00
CA SER A 238 -14.28 -10.45 5.99
C SER A 238 -15.74 -10.41 5.52
N LEU A 239 -16.66 -10.04 6.39
CA LEU A 239 -18.07 -9.90 6.04
C LEU A 239 -18.33 -8.61 5.23
N ILE A 240 -17.72 -7.49 5.62
CA ILE A 240 -17.94 -6.19 4.98
C ILE A 240 -17.26 -6.12 3.61
N PHE A 241 -16.05 -6.67 3.45
CA PHE A 241 -15.25 -6.58 2.23
C PHE A 241 -15.12 -7.90 1.45
N GLY A 242 -15.84 -8.95 1.86
CA GLY A 242 -15.76 -10.27 1.27
C GLY A 242 -14.57 -11.11 1.72
N VAL A 243 -14.47 -12.33 1.18
CA VAL A 243 -13.49 -13.37 1.59
C VAL A 243 -12.03 -12.92 1.41
N ASP A 244 -11.77 -11.99 0.50
CA ASP A 244 -10.45 -11.39 0.29
C ASP A 244 -9.94 -10.57 1.50
N GLY A 245 -10.80 -10.31 2.50
CA GLY A 245 -10.42 -9.70 3.78
C GLY A 245 -9.77 -10.66 4.77
N LEU A 246 -9.77 -11.96 4.49
CA LEU A 246 -9.15 -12.96 5.36
C LEU A 246 -7.65 -13.05 5.10
N LYS A 247 -6.83 -13.03 6.16
CA LYS A 247 -5.44 -13.49 6.06
C LYS A 247 -5.48 -14.99 5.75
N VAL A 248 -5.06 -15.36 4.54
CA VAL A 248 -4.79 -16.77 4.21
C VAL A 248 -3.52 -17.15 4.96
N HIS A 249 -3.66 -17.91 6.05
CA HIS A 249 -2.54 -18.49 6.80
C HIS A 249 -1.94 -19.67 6.05
#